data_c53d68ae75d08acb6999f6d8dc0430b4
#
_entry.id   c53d68ae75d08acb6999f6d8dc0430b4
#
_cell.length_a   1.000
_cell.length_b   1.000
_cell.length_c   1.000
_cell.angle_alpha   90.00
_cell.angle_beta   90.00
_cell.angle_gamma   90.00
#
_symmetry.space_group_name_H-M   'P 1'
#
loop_
_entity.id
_entity.type
_entity.pdbx_description
1 polymer ?
#
loop_
_entity_poly.entity_id
_entity_poly.type
_entity_poly.pdbx_seq_one_letter_code
_entity_poly.pdbx_strand_id
1 'polypeptide(L)'
;HFSAMALMFYQWGLFSLPWWTLFVALIVCTGIINAYNFMDGINGITGGYSLVVLVALAYINEAVVPFVEQGFILTVLCSVVVFNFFNFRKRAKCFAGDVGSVCTAFVLLFFIGKLVIRTEDFSWIILLAVYGVDSVLTIIHRLMLHENIGLPHRKHLYQICLLYTS
;
A
#
# COMPACT_ATOMS: atom_id res chain seq x y z
N HIS A 1 -14.36 3.13 5.34
CA HIS A 1 -13.03 3.64 4.99
C HIS A 1 -12.82 5.08 5.47
N PHE A 2 -13.75 6.02 5.24
CA PHE A 2 -13.58 7.44 5.59
C PHE A 2 -13.38 7.69 7.09
N SER A 3 -14.10 7.00 7.97
CA SER A 3 -13.93 7.12 9.42
C SER A 3 -12.54 6.66 9.88
N ALA A 4 -12.04 5.56 9.33
CA ALA A 4 -10.69 5.07 9.62
C ALA A 4 -9.62 6.04 9.12
N MET A 5 -9.79 6.61 7.91
CA MET A 5 -8.91 7.66 7.39
C MET A 5 -8.92 8.92 8.25
N ALA A 6 -10.09 9.36 8.74
CA ALA A 6 -10.19 10.50 9.63
C ALA A 6 -9.42 10.28 10.94
N LEU A 7 -9.54 9.08 11.53
CA LEU A 7 -8.76 8.71 12.72
C LEU A 7 -7.25 8.67 12.43
N MET A 8 -6.84 8.15 11.27
CA MET A 8 -5.44 8.13 10.85
C MET A 8 -4.90 9.56 10.68
N PHE A 9 -5.64 10.45 10.03
CA PHE A 9 -5.26 11.85 9.85
C PHE A 9 -5.22 12.62 11.17
N TYR A 10 -6.11 12.28 12.12
CA TYR A 10 -6.03 12.81 13.48
C TYR A 10 -4.73 12.36 14.17
N GLN A 11 -4.38 11.10 14.08
CA GLN A 11 -3.14 10.54 14.62
C GLN A 11 -1.87 11.11 13.97
N TRP A 12 -1.97 11.57 12.73
CA TRP A 12 -0.90 12.27 12.02
C TRP A 12 -0.82 13.76 12.35
N GLY A 13 -1.81 14.31 13.06
CA GLY A 13 -1.86 15.74 13.38
C GLY A 13 -2.23 16.63 12.19
N LEU A 14 -2.76 16.08 11.10
CA LEU A 14 -3.08 16.84 9.89
C LEU A 14 -4.20 17.89 10.11
N PHE A 15 -5.02 17.72 11.13
CA PHE A 15 -6.08 18.69 11.46
C PHE A 15 -5.55 20.04 11.97
N SER A 16 -4.28 20.10 12.38
CA SER A 16 -3.62 21.36 12.74
C SER A 16 -3.03 22.10 11.54
N LEU A 17 -2.99 21.47 10.37
CA LEU A 17 -2.48 22.01 9.12
C LEU A 17 -3.60 22.66 8.29
N PRO A 18 -3.28 23.45 7.26
CA PRO A 18 -4.27 24.03 6.36
C PRO A 18 -5.19 22.96 5.75
N TRP A 19 -6.47 23.26 5.59
CA TRP A 19 -7.51 22.32 5.12
C TRP A 19 -7.18 21.61 3.79
N TRP A 20 -6.44 22.26 2.89
CA TRP A 20 -6.04 21.66 1.62
C TRP A 20 -5.10 20.46 1.78
N THR A 21 -4.32 20.40 2.87
CA THR A 21 -3.44 19.25 3.18
C THR A 21 -4.25 17.98 3.45
N LEU A 22 -5.39 18.10 4.10
CA LEU A 22 -6.33 17.00 4.32
C LEU A 22 -6.87 16.47 2.99
N PHE A 23 -7.20 17.39 2.07
CA PHE A 23 -7.70 17.03 0.76
C PHE A 23 -6.63 16.29 -0.09
N VAL A 24 -5.41 16.80 -0.10
CA VAL A 24 -4.28 16.13 -0.77
C VAL A 24 -4.00 14.76 -0.15
N ALA A 25 -3.93 14.68 1.18
CA ALA A 25 -3.72 13.41 1.89
C ALA A 25 -4.83 12.39 1.57
N LEU A 26 -6.09 12.83 1.50
CA LEU A 26 -7.22 11.99 1.16
C LEU A 26 -7.07 11.39 -0.26
N ILE A 27 -6.71 12.21 -1.25
CA ILE A 27 -6.50 11.76 -2.63
C ILE A 27 -5.35 10.76 -2.69
N VAL A 28 -4.21 11.09 -2.08
CA VAL A 28 -3.01 10.22 -2.10
C VAL A 28 -3.28 8.89 -1.40
N CYS A 29 -3.83 8.92 -0.19
CA CYS A 29 -4.14 7.70 0.57
C CYS A 29 -5.16 6.82 -0.15
N THR A 30 -6.23 7.42 -0.71
CA THR A 30 -7.22 6.68 -1.49
C THR A 30 -6.59 6.06 -2.74
N GLY A 31 -5.73 6.82 -3.44
CA GLY A 31 -5.01 6.32 -4.61
C GLY A 31 -4.12 5.12 -4.29
N ILE A 32 -3.37 5.17 -3.19
CA ILE A 32 -2.50 4.08 -2.74
C ILE A 32 -3.32 2.84 -2.34
N ILE A 33 -4.41 3.02 -1.59
CA ILE A 33 -5.30 1.92 -1.20
C ILE A 33 -5.90 1.24 -2.45
N ASN A 34 -6.35 2.02 -3.43
CA ASN A 34 -6.86 1.47 -4.69
C ASN A 34 -5.76 0.76 -5.49
N ALA A 35 -4.54 1.31 -5.54
CA ALA A 35 -3.41 0.66 -6.19
C ALA A 35 -3.12 -0.72 -5.57
N TYR A 36 -3.12 -0.83 -4.25
CA TYR A 36 -2.96 -2.10 -3.54
C TYR A 36 -4.07 -3.10 -3.89
N ASN A 37 -5.32 -2.64 -3.96
CA ASN A 37 -6.46 -3.48 -4.30
C ASN A 37 -6.36 -3.98 -5.75
N PHE A 38 -6.00 -3.12 -6.70
CA PHE A 38 -5.85 -3.52 -8.10
C PHE A 38 -4.65 -4.44 -8.35
N MET A 39 -3.59 -4.33 -7.55
CA MET A 39 -2.40 -5.18 -7.66
C MET A 39 -2.60 -6.55 -7.01
N ASP A 40 -3.65 -6.78 -6.20
CA ASP A 40 -3.93 -8.06 -5.55
C ASP A 40 -4.57 -9.08 -6.52
N GLY A 41 -3.88 -9.41 -7.60
CA GLY A 41 -4.42 -10.29 -8.65
C GLY A 41 -3.72 -11.63 -8.82
N ILE A 42 -2.58 -11.86 -8.15
CA ILE A 42 -1.85 -13.13 -8.17
C ILE A 42 -1.38 -13.53 -6.78
N ASN A 43 -1.27 -14.85 -6.56
CA ASN A 43 -0.83 -15.40 -5.28
C ASN A 43 0.56 -14.86 -4.88
N GLY A 44 0.66 -14.29 -3.70
CA GLY A 44 1.89 -13.82 -3.10
C GLY A 44 2.32 -12.40 -3.47
N ILE A 45 1.70 -11.73 -4.44
CA ILE A 45 2.13 -10.38 -4.85
C ILE A 45 1.93 -9.38 -3.71
N THR A 46 0.74 -9.27 -3.17
CA THR A 46 0.40 -8.32 -2.10
C THR A 46 1.09 -8.68 -0.80
N GLY A 47 1.05 -9.96 -0.42
CA GLY A 47 1.69 -10.42 0.80
C GLY A 47 3.22 -10.33 0.74
N GLY A 48 3.84 -10.70 -0.38
CA GLY A 48 5.29 -10.65 -0.57
C GLY A 48 5.80 -9.20 -0.57
N TYR A 49 5.14 -8.31 -1.30
CA TYR A 49 5.51 -6.89 -1.32
C TYR A 49 5.36 -6.25 0.07
N SER A 50 4.23 -6.49 0.72
CA SER A 50 3.98 -5.96 2.07
C SER A 50 4.98 -6.49 3.10
N LEU A 51 5.42 -7.75 2.96
CA LEU A 51 6.45 -8.33 3.81
C LEU A 51 7.77 -7.58 3.69
N VAL A 52 8.23 -7.28 2.47
CA VAL A 52 9.46 -6.52 2.22
C VAL A 52 9.37 -5.12 2.83
N VAL A 53 8.25 -4.42 2.61
CA VAL A 53 8.03 -3.08 3.18
C VAL A 53 8.01 -3.12 4.70
N LEU A 54 7.34 -4.10 5.31
CA LEU A 54 7.31 -4.24 6.78
C LEU A 54 8.66 -4.56 7.39
N VAL A 55 9.47 -5.41 6.73
CA VAL A 55 10.85 -5.68 7.18
C VAL A 55 11.69 -4.41 7.14
N ALA A 56 11.59 -3.63 6.06
CA ALA A 56 12.28 -2.35 5.96
C ALA A 56 11.82 -1.37 7.07
N LEU A 57 10.51 -1.25 7.30
CA LEU A 57 9.96 -0.39 8.35
C LEU A 57 10.37 -0.84 9.76
N ALA A 58 10.41 -2.16 10.02
CA ALA A 58 10.88 -2.70 11.30
C ALA A 58 12.36 -2.37 11.54
N TYR A 59 13.19 -2.51 10.51
CA TYR A 59 14.60 -2.14 10.57
C TYR A 59 14.78 -0.63 10.79
N ILE A 60 14.07 0.21 10.06
CA ILE A 60 14.15 1.67 10.22
C ILE A 60 13.72 2.08 11.63
N ASN A 61 12.64 1.50 12.14
CA ASN A 61 12.13 1.81 13.48
C ASN A 61 13.11 1.44 14.60
N GLU A 62 13.85 0.33 14.44
CA GLU A 62 14.82 -0.14 15.43
C GLU A 62 16.17 0.55 15.32
N ALA A 63 16.69 0.68 14.09
CA ALA A 63 18.08 1.05 13.84
C ALA A 63 18.30 2.51 13.46
N VAL A 64 17.26 3.21 12.96
CA VAL A 64 17.39 4.57 12.41
C VAL A 64 16.60 5.58 13.23
N VAL A 65 15.27 5.47 13.24
CA VAL A 65 14.39 6.43 13.93
C VAL A 65 13.15 5.70 14.48
N PRO A 66 12.94 5.66 15.79
CA PRO A 66 11.73 5.11 16.37
C PRO A 66 10.54 6.03 16.07
N PHE A 67 9.52 5.52 15.36
CA PHE A 67 8.32 6.26 14.97
C PHE A 67 7.02 5.62 15.46
N VAL A 68 7.04 4.32 15.80
CA VAL A 68 5.95 3.59 16.46
C VAL A 68 6.53 2.55 17.41
N GLU A 69 5.64 1.95 18.23
CA GLU A 69 6.04 0.84 19.08
C GLU A 69 6.47 -0.37 18.23
N GLN A 70 7.67 -0.89 18.47
CA GLN A 70 8.26 -2.00 17.70
C GLN A 70 7.38 -3.25 17.74
N GLY A 71 6.76 -3.54 18.88
CA GLY A 71 5.83 -4.67 19.03
C GLY A 71 4.66 -4.62 18.06
N PHE A 72 4.17 -3.43 17.72
CA PHE A 72 3.09 -3.27 16.75
C PHE A 72 3.53 -3.65 15.33
N ILE A 73 4.70 -3.15 14.88
CA ILE A 73 5.23 -3.53 13.55
C ILE A 73 5.48 -5.04 13.48
N LEU A 74 6.08 -5.63 14.51
CA LEU A 74 6.36 -7.06 14.56
C LEU A 74 5.09 -7.90 14.55
N THR A 75 4.03 -7.47 15.23
CA THR A 75 2.73 -8.16 15.20
C THR A 75 2.14 -8.18 13.79
N VAL A 76 2.17 -7.05 13.08
CA VAL A 76 1.71 -6.97 11.70
C VAL A 76 2.60 -7.81 10.79
N LEU A 77 3.92 -7.76 10.97
CA LEU A 77 4.89 -8.56 10.21
C LEU A 77 4.60 -10.06 10.37
N CYS A 78 4.43 -10.54 11.60
CA CYS A 78 4.09 -11.95 11.85
C CYS A 78 2.77 -12.34 11.19
N SER A 79 1.76 -11.47 11.23
CA SER A 79 0.47 -11.70 10.58
C SER A 79 0.61 -11.86 9.07
N VAL A 80 1.42 -11.01 8.42
CA VAL A 80 1.69 -11.08 6.98
C VAL A 80 2.54 -12.30 6.63
N VAL A 81 3.48 -12.72 7.49
CA VAL A 81 4.24 -13.97 7.30
C VAL A 81 3.29 -15.17 7.30
N VAL A 82 2.38 -15.26 8.27
CA VAL A 82 1.37 -16.33 8.34
C VAL A 82 0.47 -16.29 7.10
N PHE A 83 -0.01 -15.12 6.71
CA PHE A 83 -0.79 -14.98 5.47
C PHE A 83 -0.02 -15.50 4.25
N ASN A 84 1.24 -15.10 4.07
CA ASN A 84 2.09 -15.57 2.96
C ASN A 84 2.28 -17.07 2.96
N PHE A 85 2.42 -17.71 4.12
CA PHE A 85 2.54 -19.16 4.22
C PHE A 85 1.35 -19.89 3.59
N PHE A 86 0.14 -19.33 3.64
CA PHE A 86 -1.06 -19.92 3.04
C PHE A 86 -1.36 -19.40 1.63
N ASN A 87 -0.98 -18.15 1.31
CA ASN A 87 -1.26 -17.51 0.04
C ASN A 87 -0.17 -17.74 -1.01
N PHE A 88 1.12 -17.67 -0.65
CA PHE A 88 2.26 -17.79 -1.58
C PHE A 88 2.52 -19.21 -2.01
N ARG A 89 1.56 -19.78 -2.75
CA ARG A 89 1.58 -21.16 -3.24
C ARG A 89 1.00 -21.23 -4.65
N LYS A 90 1.38 -22.28 -5.42
CA LYS A 90 0.76 -22.56 -6.73
C LYS A 90 -0.78 -22.67 -6.64
N ARG A 91 -1.29 -23.25 -5.53
CA ARG A 91 -2.72 -23.26 -5.18
C ARG A 91 -2.84 -22.64 -3.81
N ALA A 92 -3.18 -21.34 -3.77
CA ALA A 92 -3.38 -20.61 -2.53
C ALA A 92 -4.53 -21.22 -1.72
N LYS A 93 -4.36 -21.24 -0.40
CA LYS A 93 -5.40 -21.69 0.55
C LYS A 93 -6.19 -20.53 1.13
N CYS A 94 -5.68 -19.31 1.00
CA CYS A 94 -6.36 -18.07 1.38
C CYS A 94 -6.02 -16.97 0.37
N PHE A 95 -6.89 -16.00 0.27
CA PHE A 95 -6.73 -14.81 -0.59
C PHE A 95 -6.91 -13.57 0.28
N ALA A 96 -6.20 -12.48 -0.05
CA ALA A 96 -6.40 -11.20 0.62
C ALA A 96 -7.79 -10.64 0.27
N GLY A 97 -8.12 -10.64 -1.00
CA GLY A 97 -9.34 -10.03 -1.52
C GLY A 97 -9.39 -8.53 -1.21
N ASP A 98 -10.49 -7.90 -1.54
CA ASP A 98 -10.66 -6.45 -1.36
C ASP A 98 -10.48 -6.00 0.10
N VAL A 99 -10.92 -6.80 1.06
CA VAL A 99 -10.78 -6.45 2.48
C VAL A 99 -9.33 -6.56 2.94
N GLY A 100 -8.65 -7.66 2.61
CA GLY A 100 -7.28 -7.88 3.04
C GLY A 100 -6.28 -6.93 2.39
N SER A 101 -6.41 -6.67 1.08
CA SER A 101 -5.56 -5.73 0.36
C SER A 101 -5.71 -4.30 0.89
N VAL A 102 -6.95 -3.84 1.09
CA VAL A 102 -7.27 -2.53 1.67
C VAL A 102 -6.76 -2.40 3.10
N CYS A 103 -6.98 -3.41 3.96
CA CYS A 103 -6.46 -3.39 5.33
C CYS A 103 -4.93 -3.34 5.36
N THR A 104 -4.27 -4.12 4.53
CA THR A 104 -2.79 -4.13 4.44
C THR A 104 -2.27 -2.76 3.97
N ALA A 105 -2.85 -2.20 2.91
CA ALA A 105 -2.50 -0.87 2.43
C ALA A 105 -2.67 0.20 3.51
N PHE A 106 -3.78 0.14 4.26
CA PHE A 106 -4.08 1.09 5.32
C PHE A 106 -3.05 1.05 6.46
N VAL A 107 -2.64 -0.15 6.89
CA VAL A 107 -1.64 -0.33 7.95
C VAL A 107 -0.26 0.16 7.47
N LEU A 108 0.13 -0.13 6.23
CA LEU A 108 1.39 0.36 5.67
C LEU A 108 1.40 1.88 5.53
N LEU A 109 0.30 2.47 5.06
CA LEU A 109 0.13 3.92 5.02
C LEU A 109 0.25 4.55 6.41
N PHE A 110 -0.36 3.93 7.42
CA PHE A 110 -0.24 4.42 8.79
C PHE A 110 1.22 4.47 9.26
N PHE A 111 1.99 3.40 9.03
CA PHE A 111 3.40 3.34 9.42
C PHE A 111 4.24 4.34 8.65
N ILE A 112 4.10 4.38 7.31
CA ILE A 112 4.87 5.30 6.47
C ILE A 112 4.52 6.75 6.80
N GLY A 113 3.25 7.07 7.01
CA GLY A 113 2.84 8.42 7.42
C GLY A 113 3.42 8.83 8.77
N LYS A 114 3.46 7.93 9.76
CA LYS A 114 4.15 8.18 11.04
C LYS A 114 5.64 8.42 10.86
N LEU A 115 6.29 7.64 9.98
CA LEU A 115 7.71 7.80 9.66
C LEU A 115 7.98 9.16 8.98
N VAL A 116 7.19 9.51 7.96
CA VAL A 116 7.29 10.80 7.26
C VAL A 116 7.14 11.97 8.23
N ILE A 117 6.14 11.94 9.10
CA ILE A 117 5.91 13.00 10.09
C ILE A 117 7.06 13.09 11.11
N ARG A 118 7.60 11.95 11.49
CA ARG A 118 8.71 11.90 12.47
C ARG A 118 10.03 12.40 11.91
N THR A 119 10.27 12.16 10.61
CA THR A 119 11.52 12.52 9.93
C THR A 119 11.43 13.80 9.12
N GLU A 120 10.21 14.31 8.89
CA GLU A 120 9.90 15.42 7.97
C GLU A 120 10.39 15.16 6.53
N ASP A 121 10.58 13.89 6.16
CA ASP A 121 11.10 13.45 4.88
C ASP A 121 10.06 12.61 4.10
N PHE A 122 9.60 13.17 2.98
CA PHE A 122 8.65 12.50 2.08
C PHE A 122 9.27 11.40 1.22
N SER A 123 10.60 11.25 1.20
CA SER A 123 11.28 10.23 0.41
C SER A 123 10.88 8.80 0.82
N TRP A 124 10.42 8.60 2.05
CA TRP A 124 9.92 7.31 2.54
C TRP A 124 8.73 6.74 1.75
N ILE A 125 8.02 7.58 0.99
CA ILE A 125 6.96 7.13 0.08
C ILE A 125 7.51 6.18 -1.00
N ILE A 126 8.83 6.21 -1.26
CA ILE A 126 9.50 5.28 -2.18
C ILE A 126 9.26 3.80 -1.82
N LEU A 127 8.99 3.51 -0.54
CA LEU A 127 8.61 2.16 -0.10
C LEU A 127 7.32 1.64 -0.76
N LEU A 128 6.52 2.53 -1.35
CA LEU A 128 5.31 2.20 -2.09
C LEU A 128 5.47 2.41 -3.61
N ALA A 129 6.70 2.73 -4.07
CA ALA A 129 6.94 3.14 -5.45
C ALA A 129 6.56 2.07 -6.48
N VAL A 130 6.75 0.78 -6.19
CA VAL A 130 6.46 -0.30 -7.16
C VAL A 130 4.98 -0.27 -7.57
N TYR A 131 4.07 -0.24 -6.60
CA TYR A 131 2.64 -0.18 -6.87
C TYR A 131 2.20 1.20 -7.39
N GLY A 132 2.83 2.26 -6.86
CA GLY A 132 2.56 3.62 -7.30
C GLY A 132 2.93 3.84 -8.76
N VAL A 133 4.13 3.43 -9.17
CA VAL A 133 4.62 3.57 -10.56
C VAL A 133 3.76 2.77 -11.54
N ASP A 134 3.46 1.50 -11.22
CA ASP A 134 2.60 0.68 -12.09
C ASP A 134 1.21 1.32 -12.27
N SER A 135 0.60 1.78 -11.18
CA SER A 135 -0.72 2.42 -11.24
C SER A 135 -0.70 3.72 -12.03
N VAL A 136 0.31 4.58 -11.80
CA VAL A 136 0.44 5.86 -12.52
C VAL A 136 0.68 5.62 -14.01
N LEU A 137 1.61 4.72 -14.37
CA LEU A 137 1.89 4.38 -15.77
C LEU A 137 0.66 3.79 -16.47
N THR A 138 -0.10 2.93 -15.78
CA THR A 138 -1.34 2.36 -16.31
C THR A 138 -2.39 3.44 -16.57
N ILE A 139 -2.55 4.41 -15.65
CA ILE A 139 -3.47 5.54 -15.83
C ILE A 139 -3.04 6.41 -17.01
N ILE A 140 -1.76 6.78 -17.08
CA ILE A 140 -1.22 7.60 -18.18
C ILE A 140 -1.44 6.90 -19.52
N HIS A 141 -1.11 5.61 -19.61
CA HIS A 141 -1.30 4.82 -20.82
C HIS A 141 -2.76 4.79 -21.28
N ARG A 142 -3.71 4.63 -20.35
CA ARG A 142 -5.14 4.65 -20.66
C ARG A 142 -5.65 6.02 -21.10
N LEU A 143 -5.12 7.10 -20.49
CA LEU A 143 -5.42 8.47 -20.91
C LEU A 143 -4.93 8.73 -22.34
N MET A 144 -3.73 8.27 -22.69
CA MET A 144 -3.20 8.38 -24.06
C MET A 144 -4.05 7.63 -25.08
N LEU A 145 -4.68 6.52 -24.67
CA LEU A 145 -5.60 5.74 -25.51
C LEU A 145 -7.04 6.27 -25.47
N HIS A 146 -7.29 7.41 -24.82
CA HIS A 146 -8.64 8.00 -24.63
C HIS A 146 -9.66 7.02 -24.02
N GLU A 147 -9.20 6.08 -23.17
CA GLU A 147 -10.05 5.14 -22.48
C GLU A 147 -10.68 5.73 -21.21
N ASN A 148 -11.87 5.31 -20.90
CA ASN A 148 -12.51 5.70 -19.64
C ASN A 148 -11.82 5.02 -18.46
N ILE A 149 -11.19 5.84 -17.57
CA ILE A 149 -10.43 5.37 -16.42
C ILE A 149 -11.32 4.62 -15.41
N GLY A 150 -12.60 4.96 -15.33
CA GLY A 150 -13.57 4.34 -14.40
C GLY A 150 -14.03 2.94 -14.78
N LEU A 151 -13.69 2.44 -15.99
CA LEU A 151 -14.08 1.10 -16.41
C LEU A 151 -13.04 0.06 -15.96
N PRO A 152 -13.48 -1.18 -15.61
CA PRO A 152 -12.58 -2.29 -15.30
C PRO A 152 -11.60 -2.56 -16.46
N HIS A 153 -10.36 -2.87 -16.13
CA HIS A 153 -9.31 -3.16 -17.13
C HIS A 153 -8.33 -4.24 -16.64
N ARG A 154 -7.51 -4.75 -17.55
CA ARG A 154 -6.46 -5.75 -17.27
C ARG A 154 -5.13 -5.30 -17.88
N LYS A 155 -4.68 -4.08 -17.54
CA LYS A 155 -3.49 -3.44 -18.14
C LYS A 155 -2.36 -3.19 -17.14
N HIS A 156 -2.48 -3.69 -15.91
CA HIS A 156 -1.38 -3.66 -14.95
C HIS A 156 -0.24 -4.55 -15.41
N LEU A 157 1.00 -4.20 -15.07
CA LEU A 157 2.19 -4.89 -15.52
C LEU A 157 2.13 -6.41 -15.22
N TYR A 158 1.71 -6.82 -14.03
CA TYR A 158 1.58 -8.23 -13.68
C TYR A 158 0.55 -8.96 -14.55
N GLN A 159 -0.55 -8.31 -14.94
CA GLN A 159 -1.58 -8.87 -15.81
C GLN A 159 -1.06 -9.08 -17.23
N ILE A 160 -0.27 -8.12 -17.73
CA ILE A 160 0.41 -8.22 -19.03
C ILE A 160 1.42 -9.37 -18.98
N CYS A 161 2.25 -9.45 -17.94
CA CYS A 161 3.20 -10.56 -17.78
C CYS A 161 2.51 -11.94 -17.80
N LEU A 162 1.36 -12.08 -17.14
CA LEU A 162 0.59 -13.34 -17.15
C LEU A 162 0.10 -13.71 -18.56
N LEU A 163 -0.32 -12.74 -19.37
CA LEU A 163 -0.78 -12.99 -20.73
C LEU A 163 0.33 -13.51 -21.66
N TYR A 164 1.59 -13.12 -21.38
CA TYR A 164 2.75 -13.56 -22.18
C TYR A 164 3.42 -14.84 -21.65
N THR A 165 3.09 -15.29 -20.43
CA THR A 165 3.73 -16.45 -19.79
C THR A 165 2.78 -17.65 -19.60
N SER A 166 1.51 -17.51 -19.92
CA SER A 166 0.48 -18.56 -19.93
C SER A 166 0.24 -19.06 -21.33
#